data_041c50abd3a77922b18ba8ef82b70ef7
#
_entry.id   041c50abd3a77922b18ba8ef82b70ef7
#
_cell.length_a   1.000
_cell.length_b   1.000
_cell.length_c   1.000
_cell.angle_alpha   90.00
_cell.angle_beta   90.00
_cell.angle_gamma   90.00
#
_symmetry.space_group_name_H-M   'P 1'
#
loop_
_entity.id
_entity.type
_entity.pdbx_description
1 polymer ?
#
loop_
_entity_poly.entity_id
_entity_poly.type
_entity_poly.pdbx_seq_one_letter_code
_entity_poly.pdbx_strand_id
1 'polypeptide(L)'
;MKASEGIEISTIKFPLASLFIALIGVALSMWGASWDITSHLLRTPETFFTPSHMILYSGVGISLVSAILSLVMLMIKRQTRKKPFAFGLKIIIVGALLQVIAGPGDFYWHELFGIDGLLSPTHLTLALGIMIVSIGSMIGFARIHSHLVEKNSFVKLILPISFGVFWFSVMWLIFFFVLPISDGDTHNFNPDPHIAIVLSFGILPFTFSIVFWSASKSFNIFGIASSSALVFIVMNVTSNIITSENLLIYLPWFAAPMICAVISDYVLSKKIKSKLIQKHGEKISGAVLGSMFFMFCFPMLSMTFLDLYLFNDVFSYDILPTAPSTVVEIWIMTIIPGAIMGMLGMMFASRKLNQISNNQITKYEI
;
A
#
# COMPACT_ATOMS: atom_id res chain seq x y z
N MET A 1 11.92 -0.38 36.70
CA MET A 1 11.81 -0.95 35.33
C MET A 1 11.46 -2.42 35.43
N LYS A 2 10.22 -2.83 35.19
CA LYS A 2 9.97 -4.23 34.87
C LYS A 2 10.58 -4.47 33.49
N ALA A 3 11.66 -5.27 33.43
CA ALA A 3 12.22 -5.72 32.17
C ALA A 3 11.05 -6.26 31.31
N SER A 4 10.88 -5.72 30.11
CA SER A 4 9.91 -6.27 29.17
C SER A 4 10.29 -7.71 28.95
N GLU A 5 9.49 -8.66 29.46
CA GLU A 5 9.74 -10.08 29.19
C GLU A 5 9.88 -10.25 27.68
N GLY A 6 11.08 -10.60 27.26
CA GLY A 6 11.36 -10.88 25.86
C GLY A 6 10.43 -12.01 25.37
N ILE A 7 10.09 -11.98 24.10
CA ILE A 7 9.21 -13.01 23.50
C ILE A 7 10.10 -14.14 22.97
N GLU A 8 9.83 -15.37 23.37
CA GLU A 8 10.47 -16.57 22.83
C GLU A 8 9.78 -17.02 21.52
N ILE A 9 10.55 -17.50 20.57
CA ILE A 9 10.06 -18.00 19.26
C ILE A 9 9.04 -19.13 19.43
N SER A 10 9.23 -20.01 20.43
CA SER A 10 8.33 -21.11 20.74
C SER A 10 6.90 -20.67 21.02
N THR A 11 6.73 -19.49 21.63
CA THR A 11 5.42 -18.97 22.04
C THR A 11 4.67 -18.23 20.94
N ILE A 12 5.36 -17.87 19.84
CA ILE A 12 4.79 -17.03 18.76
C ILE A 12 4.51 -17.78 17.46
N LYS A 13 4.77 -19.08 17.36
CA LYS A 13 4.57 -19.84 16.12
C LYS A 13 3.18 -19.65 15.52
N PHE A 14 2.13 -19.80 16.33
CA PHE A 14 0.75 -19.61 15.86
C PHE A 14 0.40 -18.14 15.53
N PRO A 15 0.70 -17.15 16.38
CA PRO A 15 0.54 -15.74 16.01
C PRO A 15 1.29 -15.38 14.75
N LEU A 16 2.54 -15.86 14.60
CA LEU A 16 3.34 -15.61 13.41
C LEU A 16 2.70 -16.19 12.15
N ALA A 17 2.19 -17.43 12.24
CA ALA A 17 1.47 -18.06 11.13
C ALA A 17 0.20 -17.29 10.76
N SER A 18 -0.59 -16.85 11.74
CA SER A 18 -1.79 -16.06 11.49
C SER A 18 -1.46 -14.73 10.78
N LEU A 19 -0.45 -13.99 11.28
CA LEU A 19 0.02 -12.75 10.65
C LEU A 19 0.51 -12.98 9.21
N PHE A 20 1.19 -14.10 8.97
CA PHE A 20 1.69 -14.47 7.65
C PHE A 20 0.55 -14.83 6.69
N ILE A 21 -0.44 -15.59 7.15
CA ILE A 21 -1.65 -15.90 6.38
C ILE A 21 -2.39 -14.60 6.02
N ALA A 22 -2.53 -13.67 6.97
CA ALA A 22 -3.11 -12.36 6.70
C ALA A 22 -2.36 -11.59 5.61
N LEU A 23 -1.03 -11.60 5.67
CA LEU A 23 -0.18 -10.94 4.69
C LEU A 23 -0.36 -11.52 3.28
N ILE A 24 -0.41 -12.86 3.17
CA ILE A 24 -0.69 -13.54 1.90
C ILE A 24 -2.08 -13.15 1.39
N GLY A 25 -3.10 -13.18 2.25
CA GLY A 25 -4.45 -12.80 1.90
C GLY A 25 -4.53 -11.39 1.32
N VAL A 26 -3.93 -10.42 2.01
CA VAL A 26 -3.85 -9.03 1.52
C VAL A 26 -3.09 -8.93 0.20
N ALA A 27 -1.95 -9.58 0.08
CA ALA A 27 -1.14 -9.52 -1.14
C ALA A 27 -1.92 -10.05 -2.35
N LEU A 28 -2.61 -11.17 -2.21
CA LEU A 28 -3.45 -11.75 -3.26
C LEU A 28 -4.67 -10.86 -3.57
N SER A 29 -5.38 -10.37 -2.55
CA SER A 29 -6.53 -9.49 -2.77
C SER A 29 -6.14 -8.23 -3.52
N MET A 30 -5.05 -7.57 -3.11
CA MET A 30 -4.62 -6.33 -3.76
C MET A 30 -4.02 -6.57 -5.15
N TRP A 31 -3.33 -7.68 -5.34
CA TRP A 31 -2.79 -8.06 -6.64
C TRP A 31 -3.93 -8.40 -7.63
N GLY A 32 -4.93 -9.15 -7.17
CA GLY A 32 -6.13 -9.46 -7.95
C GLY A 32 -6.94 -8.21 -8.28
N ALA A 33 -7.16 -7.32 -7.32
CA ALA A 33 -7.85 -6.04 -7.55
C ALA A 33 -7.11 -5.15 -8.55
N SER A 34 -5.78 -5.08 -8.47
CA SER A 34 -4.98 -4.32 -9.44
C SER A 34 -5.07 -4.89 -10.85
N TRP A 35 -5.05 -6.22 -10.98
CA TRP A 35 -5.28 -6.89 -12.25
C TRP A 35 -6.68 -6.59 -12.78
N ASP A 36 -7.68 -6.73 -11.94
CA ASP A 36 -9.08 -6.53 -12.26
C ASP A 36 -9.35 -5.13 -12.83
N ILE A 37 -8.95 -4.10 -12.11
CA ILE A 37 -9.11 -2.71 -12.55
C ILE A 37 -8.36 -2.44 -13.86
N THR A 38 -7.17 -3.03 -14.05
CA THR A 38 -6.46 -2.92 -15.34
C THR A 38 -7.24 -3.60 -16.45
N SER A 39 -7.90 -4.73 -16.19
CA SER A 39 -8.76 -5.42 -17.15
C SER A 39 -9.98 -4.58 -17.54
N HIS A 40 -10.61 -3.92 -16.57
CA HIS A 40 -11.69 -2.97 -16.82
C HIS A 40 -11.26 -1.81 -17.73
N LEU A 41 -10.09 -1.23 -17.47
CA LEU A 41 -9.53 -0.15 -18.30
C LEU A 41 -9.26 -0.60 -19.74
N LEU A 42 -8.93 -1.87 -19.93
CA LEU A 42 -8.69 -2.48 -21.24
C LEU A 42 -9.97 -3.04 -21.87
N ARG A 43 -11.13 -2.88 -21.23
CA ARG A 43 -12.43 -3.44 -21.63
C ARG A 43 -12.37 -4.92 -21.98
N THR A 44 -11.58 -5.69 -21.26
CA THR A 44 -11.61 -7.14 -21.42
C THR A 44 -12.95 -7.67 -20.96
N PRO A 45 -13.58 -8.61 -21.68
CA PRO A 45 -14.84 -9.20 -21.23
C PRO A 45 -14.69 -9.84 -19.85
N GLU A 46 -15.57 -9.46 -18.93
CA GLU A 46 -15.51 -9.91 -17.56
C GLU A 46 -16.78 -10.62 -17.11
N THR A 47 -16.61 -11.53 -16.18
CA THR A 47 -17.68 -12.21 -15.45
C THR A 47 -17.32 -12.24 -13.97
N PHE A 48 -18.28 -12.57 -13.12
CA PHE A 48 -18.04 -12.77 -11.69
C PHE A 48 -16.90 -13.76 -11.38
N PHE A 49 -16.61 -14.70 -12.29
CA PHE A 49 -15.58 -15.72 -12.17
C PHE A 49 -14.34 -15.48 -13.03
N THR A 50 -14.08 -14.24 -13.45
CA THR A 50 -12.80 -13.92 -14.10
C THR A 50 -11.61 -14.24 -13.18
N PRO A 51 -10.45 -14.61 -13.72
CA PRO A 51 -9.29 -14.98 -12.91
C PRO A 51 -8.87 -13.88 -11.91
N SER A 52 -9.00 -12.59 -12.26
CA SER A 52 -8.73 -11.45 -11.39
C SER A 52 -9.62 -11.47 -10.15
N HIS A 53 -10.94 -11.61 -10.34
CA HIS A 53 -11.92 -11.72 -9.25
C HIS A 53 -11.68 -12.94 -8.38
N MET A 54 -11.40 -14.10 -9.00
CA MET A 54 -11.13 -15.34 -8.24
C MET A 54 -9.92 -15.22 -7.34
N ILE A 55 -8.88 -14.52 -7.78
CA ILE A 55 -7.68 -14.27 -6.96
C ILE A 55 -8.01 -13.28 -5.84
N LEU A 56 -8.74 -12.19 -6.14
CA LEU A 56 -9.20 -11.22 -5.14
C LEU A 56 -10.01 -11.93 -4.04
N TYR A 57 -11.02 -12.71 -4.41
CA TYR A 57 -11.86 -13.44 -3.45
C TYR A 57 -11.10 -14.50 -2.66
N SER A 58 -10.14 -15.18 -3.31
CA SER A 58 -9.25 -16.11 -2.61
C SER A 58 -8.44 -15.40 -1.53
N GLY A 59 -7.92 -14.22 -1.82
CA GLY A 59 -7.22 -13.39 -0.86
C GLY A 59 -8.10 -12.95 0.32
N VAL A 60 -9.36 -12.56 0.05
CA VAL A 60 -10.36 -12.26 1.08
C VAL A 60 -10.63 -13.49 1.97
N GLY A 61 -10.82 -14.66 1.35
CA GLY A 61 -11.01 -15.91 2.08
C GLY A 61 -9.82 -16.27 2.99
N ILE A 62 -8.59 -16.11 2.48
CA ILE A 62 -7.37 -16.31 3.26
C ILE A 62 -7.27 -15.31 4.42
N SER A 63 -7.63 -14.06 4.20
CA SER A 63 -7.70 -13.03 5.25
C SER A 63 -8.71 -13.42 6.35
N LEU A 64 -9.85 -13.96 5.98
CA LEU A 64 -10.87 -14.47 6.90
C LEU A 64 -10.35 -15.64 7.72
N VAL A 65 -9.65 -16.59 7.11
CA VAL A 65 -9.00 -17.70 7.83
C VAL A 65 -8.03 -17.15 8.89
N SER A 66 -7.21 -16.16 8.53
CA SER A 66 -6.32 -15.51 9.51
C SER A 66 -7.09 -14.83 10.64
N ALA A 67 -8.20 -14.16 10.34
CA ALA A 67 -9.03 -13.50 11.34
C ALA A 67 -9.65 -14.53 12.33
N ILE A 68 -10.14 -15.66 11.83
CA ILE A 68 -10.66 -16.77 12.65
C ILE A 68 -9.56 -17.32 13.55
N LEU A 69 -8.37 -17.60 13.02
CA LEU A 69 -7.22 -18.06 13.80
C LEU A 69 -6.84 -17.03 14.88
N SER A 70 -6.83 -15.74 14.54
CA SER A 70 -6.55 -14.66 15.47
C SER A 70 -7.58 -14.61 16.59
N LEU A 71 -8.87 -14.71 16.26
CA LEU A 71 -9.96 -14.71 17.23
C LEU A 71 -9.87 -15.90 18.18
N VAL A 72 -9.70 -17.11 17.65
CA VAL A 72 -9.56 -18.34 18.44
C VAL A 72 -8.38 -18.23 19.40
N MET A 73 -7.21 -17.73 18.93
CA MET A 73 -6.05 -17.53 19.80
C MET A 73 -6.33 -16.53 20.92
N LEU A 74 -6.98 -15.42 20.61
CA LEU A 74 -7.32 -14.40 21.60
C LEU A 74 -8.39 -14.88 22.59
N MET A 75 -9.28 -15.80 22.19
CA MET A 75 -10.30 -16.38 23.07
C MET A 75 -9.73 -17.46 24.00
N ILE A 76 -9.00 -18.42 23.44
CA ILE A 76 -8.50 -19.59 24.18
C ILE A 76 -7.30 -19.22 25.08
N LYS A 77 -6.35 -18.46 24.54
CA LYS A 77 -5.12 -18.11 25.28
C LYS A 77 -5.20 -16.67 25.81
N ARG A 78 -5.83 -16.48 26.97
CA ARG A 78 -5.98 -15.14 27.60
C ARG A 78 -4.66 -14.37 27.74
N GLN A 79 -3.54 -15.08 27.94
CA GLN A 79 -2.20 -14.47 27.99
C GLN A 79 -1.79 -13.82 26.69
N THR A 80 -2.23 -14.32 25.53
CA THR A 80 -1.96 -13.74 24.21
C THR A 80 -2.51 -12.32 24.12
N ARG A 81 -3.64 -12.01 24.77
CA ARG A 81 -4.26 -10.67 24.75
C ARG A 81 -3.35 -9.57 25.32
N LYS A 82 -2.41 -9.96 26.22
CA LYS A 82 -1.47 -9.03 26.87
C LYS A 82 -0.16 -8.87 26.11
N LYS A 83 0.08 -9.68 25.07
CA LYS A 83 1.32 -9.62 24.29
C LYS A 83 1.28 -8.45 23.31
N PRO A 84 2.43 -7.83 23.00
CA PRO A 84 2.50 -6.64 22.12
C PRO A 84 1.87 -6.83 20.74
N PHE A 85 1.99 -8.02 20.16
CA PHE A 85 1.46 -8.34 18.82
C PHE A 85 -0.08 -8.56 18.82
N ALA A 86 -0.72 -8.71 19.98
CA ALA A 86 -2.16 -8.94 20.06
C ALA A 86 -2.99 -7.82 19.45
N PHE A 87 -2.46 -6.60 19.43
CA PHE A 87 -3.10 -5.48 18.78
C PHE A 87 -3.22 -5.71 17.27
N GLY A 88 -2.14 -6.20 16.60
CA GLY A 88 -2.18 -6.58 15.19
C GLY A 88 -3.25 -7.64 14.89
N LEU A 89 -3.36 -8.69 15.73
CA LEU A 89 -4.38 -9.74 15.58
C LEU A 89 -5.81 -9.18 15.68
N LYS A 90 -6.05 -8.22 16.58
CA LYS A 90 -7.37 -7.57 16.72
C LYS A 90 -7.72 -6.74 15.48
N ILE A 91 -6.75 -6.02 14.93
CA ILE A 91 -6.94 -5.21 13.72
C ILE A 91 -7.27 -6.12 12.53
N ILE A 92 -6.61 -7.27 12.37
CA ILE A 92 -6.92 -8.24 11.32
C ILE A 92 -8.38 -8.69 11.39
N ILE A 93 -8.91 -8.97 12.59
CA ILE A 93 -10.31 -9.37 12.76
C ILE A 93 -11.24 -8.27 12.25
N VAL A 94 -10.99 -7.00 12.62
CA VAL A 94 -11.83 -5.87 12.19
C VAL A 94 -11.80 -5.71 10.68
N GLY A 95 -10.61 -5.74 10.07
CA GLY A 95 -10.48 -5.59 8.61
C GLY A 95 -11.13 -6.73 7.83
N ALA A 96 -10.99 -7.98 8.31
CA ALA A 96 -11.63 -9.12 7.67
C ALA A 96 -13.17 -9.07 7.77
N LEU A 97 -13.72 -8.57 8.87
CA LEU A 97 -15.16 -8.36 8.99
C LEU A 97 -15.69 -7.35 7.97
N LEU A 98 -14.96 -6.26 7.72
CA LEU A 98 -15.32 -5.30 6.67
C LEU A 98 -15.31 -5.94 5.28
N GLN A 99 -14.30 -6.77 4.97
CA GLN A 99 -14.23 -7.49 3.69
C GLN A 99 -15.42 -8.45 3.51
N VAL A 100 -15.80 -9.18 4.57
CA VAL A 100 -16.94 -10.10 4.53
C VAL A 100 -18.28 -9.36 4.33
N ILE A 101 -18.42 -8.16 4.90
CA ILE A 101 -19.62 -7.33 4.71
C ILE A 101 -19.65 -6.74 3.29
N ALA A 102 -18.48 -6.34 2.78
CA ALA A 102 -18.37 -5.71 1.47
C ALA A 102 -18.77 -6.65 0.33
N GLY A 103 -18.41 -7.94 0.37
CA GLY A 103 -18.69 -8.89 -0.72
C GLY A 103 -20.19 -9.03 -1.06
N PRO A 104 -21.06 -9.44 -0.13
CA PRO A 104 -22.50 -9.44 -0.39
C PRO A 104 -23.06 -8.05 -0.66
N GLY A 105 -22.53 -7.01 -0.02
CA GLY A 105 -22.93 -5.62 -0.25
C GLY A 105 -22.68 -5.21 -1.69
N ASP A 106 -21.55 -5.60 -2.25
CA ASP A 106 -21.15 -5.32 -3.62
C ASP A 106 -22.07 -6.02 -4.64
N PHE A 107 -22.36 -7.29 -4.41
CA PHE A 107 -23.32 -8.02 -5.22
C PHE A 107 -24.70 -7.31 -5.28
N TYR A 108 -25.28 -6.93 -4.13
CA TYR A 108 -26.54 -6.21 -4.08
C TYR A 108 -26.46 -4.80 -4.68
N TRP A 109 -25.31 -4.14 -4.55
CA TRP A 109 -25.08 -2.83 -5.14
C TRP A 109 -25.18 -2.90 -6.66
N HIS A 110 -24.48 -3.85 -7.27
CA HIS A 110 -24.53 -4.08 -8.73
C HIS A 110 -25.91 -4.52 -9.23
N GLU A 111 -26.66 -5.29 -8.46
CA GLU A 111 -28.05 -5.65 -8.79
C GLU A 111 -28.99 -4.44 -8.80
N LEU A 112 -28.76 -3.45 -7.93
CA LEU A 112 -29.63 -2.28 -7.81
C LEU A 112 -29.23 -1.13 -8.74
N PHE A 113 -27.94 -0.91 -8.94
CA PHE A 113 -27.40 0.27 -9.60
C PHE A 113 -26.64 -0.04 -10.89
N GLY A 114 -26.51 -1.31 -11.26
CA GLY A 114 -25.69 -1.74 -12.40
C GLY A 114 -24.19 -1.69 -12.12
N ILE A 115 -23.40 -1.81 -13.18
CA ILE A 115 -21.96 -1.65 -13.10
C ILE A 115 -21.66 -0.17 -12.86
N ASP A 116 -20.94 0.12 -11.79
CA ASP A 116 -20.53 1.46 -11.40
C ASP A 116 -19.02 1.63 -11.50
N GLY A 117 -18.54 2.86 -11.30
CA GLY A 117 -17.12 3.14 -11.30
C GLY A 117 -16.40 2.61 -10.06
N LEU A 118 -15.09 2.87 -10.01
CA LEU A 118 -14.22 2.42 -8.93
C LEU A 118 -14.68 2.91 -7.55
N LEU A 119 -15.16 4.15 -7.44
CA LEU A 119 -15.60 4.74 -6.18
C LEU A 119 -17.07 4.39 -5.88
N SER A 120 -17.29 3.21 -5.31
CA SER A 120 -18.57 2.83 -4.71
C SER A 120 -18.45 2.61 -3.20
N PRO A 121 -19.53 2.69 -2.43
CA PRO A 121 -19.47 2.41 -0.99
C PRO A 121 -18.99 0.99 -0.67
N THR A 122 -19.30 0.03 -1.50
CA THR A 122 -18.96 -1.39 -1.32
C THR A 122 -17.50 -1.64 -1.66
N HIS A 123 -17.01 -1.14 -2.80
CA HIS A 123 -15.59 -1.19 -3.16
C HIS A 123 -14.72 -0.46 -2.14
N LEU A 124 -15.13 0.73 -1.69
CA LEU A 124 -14.41 1.48 -0.66
C LEU A 124 -14.33 0.71 0.67
N THR A 125 -15.42 0.04 1.07
CA THR A 125 -15.46 -0.80 2.27
C THR A 125 -14.52 -1.99 2.14
N LEU A 126 -14.47 -2.64 0.96
CA LEU A 126 -13.57 -3.74 0.67
C LEU A 126 -12.10 -3.29 0.75
N ALA A 127 -11.75 -2.22 0.04
CA ALA A 127 -10.39 -1.69 0.02
C ALA A 127 -9.92 -1.24 1.42
N LEU A 128 -10.81 -0.60 2.18
CA LEU A 128 -10.54 -0.21 3.57
C LEU A 128 -10.33 -1.45 4.45
N GLY A 129 -11.15 -2.48 4.30
CA GLY A 129 -10.99 -3.76 5.00
C GLY A 129 -9.64 -4.42 4.71
N ILE A 130 -9.24 -4.49 3.44
CA ILE A 130 -7.95 -5.04 3.02
C ILE A 130 -6.79 -4.22 3.61
N MET A 131 -6.85 -2.90 3.53
CA MET A 131 -5.84 -2.02 4.13
C MET A 131 -5.73 -2.20 5.64
N ILE A 132 -6.85 -2.34 6.36
CA ILE A 132 -6.86 -2.58 7.81
C ILE A 132 -6.21 -3.92 8.15
N VAL A 133 -6.48 -5.00 7.41
CA VAL A 133 -5.79 -6.30 7.58
C VAL A 133 -4.28 -6.14 7.36
N SER A 134 -3.89 -5.38 6.34
CA SER A 134 -2.47 -5.09 6.07
C SER A 134 -1.79 -4.35 7.23
N ILE A 135 -2.44 -3.33 7.79
CA ILE A 135 -1.98 -2.63 9.00
C ILE A 135 -1.81 -3.61 10.17
N GLY A 136 -2.79 -4.47 10.38
CA GLY A 136 -2.75 -5.47 11.45
C GLY A 136 -1.57 -6.42 11.33
N SER A 137 -1.35 -6.95 10.13
CA SER A 137 -0.21 -7.83 9.82
C SER A 137 1.12 -7.10 10.01
N MET A 138 1.29 -5.92 9.44
CA MET A 138 2.50 -5.11 9.56
C MET A 138 2.83 -4.77 11.02
N ILE A 139 1.86 -4.28 11.80
CA ILE A 139 2.04 -3.98 13.23
C ILE A 139 2.39 -5.24 14.01
N GLY A 140 1.73 -6.35 13.71
CA GLY A 140 1.99 -7.64 14.36
C GLY A 140 3.44 -8.07 14.16
N PHE A 141 3.94 -8.08 12.92
CA PHE A 141 5.34 -8.41 12.63
C PHE A 141 6.32 -7.41 13.25
N ALA A 142 6.03 -6.11 13.18
CA ALA A 142 6.86 -5.08 13.79
C ALA A 142 6.99 -5.26 15.30
N ARG A 143 5.90 -5.56 15.99
CA ARG A 143 5.89 -5.81 17.45
C ARG A 143 6.60 -7.10 17.81
N ILE A 144 6.43 -8.16 17.01
CA ILE A 144 7.21 -9.39 17.21
C ILE A 144 8.69 -9.09 17.06
N HIS A 145 9.11 -8.45 15.96
CA HIS A 145 10.51 -8.11 15.70
C HIS A 145 11.16 -7.31 16.83
N SER A 146 10.45 -6.31 17.37
CA SER A 146 10.97 -5.42 18.42
C SER A 146 11.09 -6.07 19.81
N HIS A 147 10.36 -7.18 20.07
CA HIS A 147 10.33 -7.82 21.39
C HIS A 147 10.93 -9.23 21.40
N LEU A 148 11.40 -9.75 20.25
CA LEU A 148 12.10 -11.04 20.22
C LEU A 148 13.42 -10.96 21.00
N VAL A 149 13.66 -11.94 21.85
CA VAL A 149 14.94 -12.12 22.58
C VAL A 149 16.05 -12.42 21.59
N GLU A 150 15.79 -13.33 20.66
CA GLU A 150 16.73 -13.71 19.62
C GLU A 150 16.29 -13.19 18.25
N LYS A 151 17.25 -12.67 17.46
CA LYS A 151 16.96 -12.23 16.11
C LYS A 151 16.55 -13.39 15.22
N ASN A 152 15.36 -13.32 14.67
CA ASN A 152 14.82 -14.32 13.75
C ASN A 152 14.93 -13.83 12.29
N SER A 153 15.60 -14.61 11.45
CA SER A 153 15.83 -14.27 10.04
C SER A 153 14.54 -14.20 9.25
N PHE A 154 13.55 -15.07 9.55
CA PHE A 154 12.25 -15.05 8.88
C PHE A 154 11.49 -13.74 9.17
N VAL A 155 11.40 -13.33 10.44
CA VAL A 155 10.72 -12.07 10.82
C VAL A 155 11.44 -10.87 10.19
N LYS A 156 12.77 -10.89 10.11
CA LYS A 156 13.55 -9.84 9.46
C LYS A 156 13.27 -9.76 7.95
N LEU A 157 13.08 -10.90 7.28
CA LEU A 157 12.77 -10.98 5.86
C LEU A 157 11.33 -10.55 5.56
N ILE A 158 10.36 -11.01 6.37
CA ILE A 158 8.95 -10.76 6.11
C ILE A 158 8.53 -9.30 6.35
N LEU A 159 9.29 -8.60 7.16
CA LEU A 159 8.98 -7.25 7.56
C LEU A 159 8.95 -6.23 6.41
N PRO A 160 9.98 -6.11 5.55
CA PRO A 160 9.91 -5.25 4.37
C PRO A 160 8.81 -5.68 3.42
N ILE A 161 8.51 -6.98 3.33
CA ILE A 161 7.39 -7.49 2.52
C ILE A 161 6.07 -6.93 3.06
N SER A 162 5.85 -6.98 4.38
CA SER A 162 4.63 -6.45 5.00
C SER A 162 4.47 -4.92 4.79
N PHE A 163 5.56 -4.17 4.81
CA PHE A 163 5.52 -2.74 4.48
C PHE A 163 5.24 -2.47 3.00
N GLY A 164 5.80 -3.26 2.08
CA GLY A 164 5.54 -3.13 0.66
C GLY A 164 4.08 -3.43 0.29
N VAL A 165 3.52 -4.50 0.85
CA VAL A 165 2.12 -4.87 0.69
C VAL A 165 1.21 -3.80 1.30
N PHE A 166 1.54 -3.28 2.48
CA PHE A 166 0.83 -2.16 3.10
C PHE A 166 0.87 -0.91 2.21
N TRP A 167 2.02 -0.55 1.67
CA TRP A 167 2.16 0.59 0.77
C TRP A 167 1.27 0.44 -0.46
N PHE A 168 1.27 -0.74 -1.08
CA PHE A 168 0.42 -1.03 -2.21
C PHE A 168 -1.08 -0.90 -1.87
N SER A 169 -1.49 -1.40 -0.70
CA SER A 169 -2.88 -1.26 -0.22
C SER A 169 -3.28 0.19 0.04
N VAL A 170 -2.37 1.01 0.56
CA VAL A 170 -2.60 2.45 0.78
C VAL A 170 -2.73 3.19 -0.55
N MET A 171 -1.88 2.88 -1.53
CA MET A 171 -1.99 3.46 -2.87
C MET A 171 -3.37 3.18 -3.49
N TRP A 172 -3.80 1.93 -3.45
CA TRP A 172 -5.10 1.55 -4.01
C TRP A 172 -6.27 2.21 -3.29
N LEU A 173 -6.24 2.34 -1.97
CA LEU A 173 -7.27 3.10 -1.24
C LEU A 173 -7.31 4.56 -1.69
N ILE A 174 -6.16 5.18 -1.95
CA ILE A 174 -6.10 6.57 -2.43
C ILE A 174 -6.62 6.65 -3.87
N PHE A 175 -6.38 5.64 -4.70
CA PHE A 175 -6.84 5.59 -6.09
C PHE A 175 -8.34 5.72 -6.22
N PHE A 176 -9.14 5.26 -5.26
CA PHE A 176 -10.59 5.49 -5.23
C PHE A 176 -10.97 6.98 -5.29
N PHE A 177 -10.10 7.85 -4.83
CA PHE A 177 -10.32 9.29 -4.76
C PHE A 177 -9.56 10.10 -5.81
N VAL A 178 -8.66 9.47 -6.56
CA VAL A 178 -7.80 10.17 -7.53
C VAL A 178 -7.88 9.61 -8.93
N LEU A 179 -8.58 8.52 -9.16
CA LEU A 179 -8.82 7.97 -10.49
C LEU A 179 -10.28 8.23 -10.89
N PRO A 180 -10.54 9.07 -11.90
CA PRO A 180 -11.89 9.30 -12.42
C PRO A 180 -12.30 8.17 -13.37
N ILE A 181 -12.23 6.93 -12.89
CA ILE A 181 -12.58 5.73 -13.66
C ILE A 181 -14.05 5.44 -13.45
N SER A 182 -14.87 5.67 -14.47
CA SER A 182 -16.28 5.31 -14.48
C SER A 182 -16.69 4.74 -15.82
N ASP A 183 -17.47 3.69 -15.79
CA ASP A 183 -18.30 3.18 -16.87
C ASP A 183 -19.75 2.95 -16.39
N GLY A 184 -20.10 3.53 -15.26
CA GLY A 184 -21.44 3.42 -14.67
C GLY A 184 -22.49 4.23 -15.41
N ASP A 185 -23.55 3.55 -15.88
CA ASP A 185 -24.63 4.16 -16.62
C ASP A 185 -25.58 4.98 -15.75
N THR A 186 -25.68 4.70 -14.46
CA THR A 186 -26.74 5.22 -13.57
C THR A 186 -26.23 6.00 -12.37
N HIS A 187 -25.15 5.60 -11.73
CA HIS A 187 -24.59 6.27 -10.55
C HIS A 187 -23.07 6.41 -10.70
N ASN A 188 -22.63 7.64 -10.87
CA ASN A 188 -21.22 7.96 -10.98
C ASN A 188 -20.76 8.76 -9.75
N PHE A 189 -20.05 8.08 -8.85
CA PHE A 189 -19.41 8.71 -7.68
C PHE A 189 -17.96 9.11 -7.94
N ASN A 190 -17.49 8.97 -9.18
CA ASN A 190 -16.10 9.28 -9.50
C ASN A 190 -15.78 10.76 -9.24
N PRO A 191 -14.56 11.07 -8.81
CA PRO A 191 -14.14 12.44 -8.68
C PRO A 191 -14.07 13.11 -10.05
N ASP A 192 -14.37 14.42 -10.08
CA ASP A 192 -14.08 15.24 -11.26
C ASP A 192 -12.61 15.08 -11.65
N PRO A 193 -12.28 14.88 -12.96
CA PRO A 193 -10.92 14.62 -13.40
C PRO A 193 -9.90 15.68 -12.97
N HIS A 194 -10.27 16.96 -12.94
CA HIS A 194 -9.38 18.02 -12.47
C HIS A 194 -9.12 17.92 -10.97
N ILE A 195 -10.16 17.59 -10.19
CA ILE A 195 -10.03 17.33 -8.75
C ILE A 195 -9.17 16.11 -8.51
N ALA A 196 -9.35 15.02 -9.25
CA ALA A 196 -8.55 13.81 -9.17
C ALA A 196 -7.06 14.08 -9.39
N ILE A 197 -6.72 14.90 -10.39
CA ILE A 197 -5.34 15.32 -10.65
C ILE A 197 -4.76 16.12 -9.48
N VAL A 198 -5.47 17.12 -8.99
CA VAL A 198 -5.02 17.94 -7.85
C VAL A 198 -4.83 17.10 -6.59
N LEU A 199 -5.77 16.21 -6.30
CA LEU A 199 -5.66 15.29 -5.17
C LEU A 199 -4.48 14.32 -5.34
N SER A 200 -4.22 13.83 -6.56
CA SER A 200 -3.09 12.93 -6.82
C SER A 200 -1.75 13.59 -6.50
N PHE A 201 -1.54 14.84 -6.91
CA PHE A 201 -0.35 15.62 -6.57
C PHE A 201 -0.19 15.85 -5.07
N GLY A 202 -1.30 16.06 -4.35
CA GLY A 202 -1.28 16.33 -2.92
C GLY A 202 -1.09 15.08 -2.08
N ILE A 203 -1.89 14.05 -2.30
CA ILE A 203 -2.04 12.92 -1.37
C ILE A 203 -1.00 11.83 -1.63
N LEU A 204 -0.77 11.43 -2.90
CA LEU A 204 0.08 10.28 -3.21
C LEU A 204 1.55 10.48 -2.77
N PRO A 205 2.27 11.54 -3.21
CA PRO A 205 3.66 11.72 -2.81
C PRO A 205 3.82 11.99 -1.31
N PHE A 206 2.87 12.69 -0.70
CA PHE A 206 2.83 12.93 0.74
C PHE A 206 2.72 11.61 1.52
N THR A 207 1.76 10.76 1.16
CA THR A 207 1.51 9.49 1.85
C THR A 207 2.64 8.49 1.62
N PHE A 208 3.17 8.38 0.40
CA PHE A 208 4.31 7.52 0.09
C PHE A 208 5.53 7.86 0.94
N SER A 209 5.79 9.15 1.10
CA SER A 209 6.90 9.61 1.94
C SER A 209 6.72 9.24 3.41
N ILE A 210 5.48 9.27 3.93
CA ILE A 210 5.17 8.82 5.30
C ILE A 210 5.42 7.32 5.44
N VAL A 211 4.94 6.51 4.51
CA VAL A 211 5.12 5.05 4.54
C VAL A 211 6.61 4.71 4.45
N PHE A 212 7.32 5.33 3.51
CA PHE A 212 8.76 5.12 3.30
C PHE A 212 9.58 5.51 4.55
N TRP A 213 9.30 6.68 5.13
CA TRP A 213 9.94 7.11 6.37
C TRP A 213 9.68 6.13 7.51
N SER A 214 8.44 5.68 7.65
CA SER A 214 8.03 4.72 8.68
C SER A 214 8.78 3.40 8.55
N ALA A 215 8.91 2.87 7.33
CA ALA A 215 9.70 1.67 7.05
C ALA A 215 11.17 1.86 7.42
N SER A 216 11.79 2.97 6.98
CA SER A 216 13.21 3.26 7.20
C SER A 216 13.54 3.46 8.69
N LYS A 217 12.68 4.15 9.45
CA LYS A 217 12.93 4.49 10.87
C LYS A 217 12.51 3.44 11.86
N SER A 218 11.49 2.63 11.56
CA SER A 218 10.96 1.62 12.50
C SER A 218 12.00 0.60 12.96
N PHE A 219 13.01 0.32 12.14
CA PHE A 219 13.97 -0.75 12.40
C PHE A 219 15.43 -0.29 12.38
N ASN A 220 15.65 0.95 11.98
CA ASN A 220 16.99 1.53 11.88
C ASN A 220 17.98 0.63 11.08
N ILE A 221 17.45 -0.15 10.14
CA ILE A 221 18.18 -1.06 9.25
C ILE A 221 18.18 -0.45 7.86
N PHE A 222 19.37 -0.29 7.28
CA PHE A 222 19.51 0.12 5.88
C PHE A 222 18.90 -0.93 4.95
N GLY A 223 18.15 -0.48 3.93
CA GLY A 223 17.60 -1.33 2.91
C GLY A 223 16.17 -1.82 3.18
N ILE A 224 15.59 -1.59 4.35
CA ILE A 224 14.18 -2.00 4.60
C ILE A 224 13.22 -1.22 3.74
N ALA A 225 13.39 0.09 3.60
CA ALA A 225 12.51 0.91 2.79
C ALA A 225 12.65 0.57 1.30
N SER A 226 13.89 0.41 0.81
CA SER A 226 14.14 -0.04 -0.58
C SER A 226 13.58 -1.43 -0.86
N SER A 227 13.70 -2.37 0.09
CA SER A 227 13.10 -3.70 -0.03
C SER A 227 11.57 -3.64 -0.05
N SER A 228 10.96 -2.74 0.73
CA SER A 228 9.52 -2.50 0.70
C SER A 228 9.07 -1.91 -0.64
N ALA A 229 9.86 -0.98 -1.19
CA ALA A 229 9.61 -0.43 -2.53
C ALA A 229 9.74 -1.50 -3.62
N LEU A 230 10.68 -2.44 -3.50
CA LEU A 230 10.80 -3.57 -4.43
C LEU A 230 9.54 -4.43 -4.42
N VAL A 231 9.02 -4.77 -3.26
CA VAL A 231 7.78 -5.56 -3.15
C VAL A 231 6.61 -4.80 -3.80
N PHE A 232 6.48 -3.52 -3.50
CA PHE A 232 5.49 -2.65 -4.12
C PHE A 232 5.58 -2.68 -5.65
N ILE A 233 6.78 -2.46 -6.20
CA ILE A 233 7.04 -2.44 -7.65
C ILE A 233 6.71 -3.80 -8.27
N VAL A 234 7.14 -4.90 -7.66
CA VAL A 234 6.88 -6.25 -8.17
C VAL A 234 5.37 -6.52 -8.22
N MET A 235 4.61 -6.16 -7.18
CA MET A 235 3.16 -6.30 -7.20
C MET A 235 2.53 -5.47 -8.32
N ASN A 236 2.93 -4.21 -8.47
CA ASN A 236 2.42 -3.32 -9.49
C ASN A 236 2.75 -3.82 -10.91
N VAL A 237 4.01 -4.17 -11.17
CA VAL A 237 4.45 -4.71 -12.47
C VAL A 237 3.68 -5.96 -12.85
N THR A 238 3.66 -6.95 -11.95
CA THR A 238 3.09 -8.26 -12.28
C THR A 238 1.58 -8.23 -12.45
N SER A 239 0.86 -7.43 -11.66
CA SER A 239 -0.59 -7.29 -11.78
C SER A 239 -1.02 -6.57 -13.07
N ASN A 240 -0.18 -5.68 -13.58
CA ASN A 240 -0.48 -4.96 -14.83
C ASN A 240 -0.03 -5.73 -16.07
N ILE A 241 1.17 -6.31 -16.07
CA ILE A 241 1.68 -7.05 -17.26
C ILE A 241 0.85 -8.30 -17.55
N ILE A 242 0.32 -8.98 -16.53
CA ILE A 242 -0.55 -10.14 -16.75
C ILE A 242 -1.83 -9.79 -17.50
N THR A 243 -2.28 -8.54 -17.39
CA THR A 243 -3.46 -8.06 -18.10
C THR A 243 -3.18 -7.82 -19.57
N SER A 244 -2.01 -7.27 -19.90
CA SER A 244 -1.61 -6.97 -21.26
C SER A 244 -0.10 -7.04 -21.46
N GLU A 245 0.34 -7.86 -22.44
CA GLU A 245 1.74 -7.94 -22.87
C GLU A 245 2.26 -6.59 -23.40
N ASN A 246 1.39 -5.74 -23.92
CA ASN A 246 1.74 -4.41 -24.43
C ASN A 246 2.37 -3.53 -23.36
N LEU A 247 2.12 -3.80 -22.08
CA LEU A 247 2.72 -3.07 -20.97
C LEU A 247 4.20 -3.45 -20.72
N LEU A 248 4.73 -4.49 -21.37
CA LEU A 248 6.15 -4.87 -21.26
C LEU A 248 7.10 -3.79 -21.78
N ILE A 249 6.70 -3.02 -22.78
CA ILE A 249 7.52 -1.91 -23.29
C ILE A 249 7.79 -0.84 -22.23
N TYR A 250 6.95 -0.77 -21.19
CA TYR A 250 7.06 0.19 -20.09
C TYR A 250 7.82 -0.37 -18.87
N LEU A 251 8.40 -1.57 -18.96
CA LEU A 251 9.15 -2.15 -17.84
C LEU A 251 10.21 -1.21 -17.24
N PRO A 252 10.96 -0.41 -18.02
CA PRO A 252 11.87 0.58 -17.46
C PRO A 252 11.18 1.62 -16.56
N TRP A 253 9.95 2.03 -16.89
CA TRP A 253 9.17 2.99 -16.10
C TRP A 253 8.76 2.41 -14.76
N PHE A 254 8.29 1.17 -14.74
CA PHE A 254 7.98 0.45 -13.52
C PHE A 254 9.20 0.28 -12.60
N ALA A 255 10.39 0.10 -13.18
CA ALA A 255 11.63 -0.14 -12.44
C ALA A 255 12.31 1.15 -11.95
N ALA A 256 12.13 2.27 -12.66
CA ALA A 256 12.79 3.54 -12.36
C ALA A 256 12.63 4.02 -10.91
N PRO A 257 11.47 3.89 -10.24
CA PRO A 257 11.27 4.26 -8.85
C PRO A 257 12.22 3.57 -7.88
N MET A 258 12.72 2.37 -8.23
CA MET A 258 13.65 1.63 -7.38
C MET A 258 14.96 2.40 -7.14
N ILE A 259 15.47 3.10 -8.16
CA ILE A 259 16.69 3.92 -8.04
C ILE A 259 16.49 4.99 -6.98
N CYS A 260 15.34 5.69 -7.03
CA CYS A 260 15.04 6.74 -6.07
C CYS A 260 14.79 6.20 -4.66
N ALA A 261 14.19 5.03 -4.54
CA ALA A 261 14.01 4.37 -3.25
C ALA A 261 15.36 4.02 -2.60
N VAL A 262 16.30 3.47 -3.36
CA VAL A 262 17.66 3.15 -2.86
C VAL A 262 18.42 4.42 -2.47
N ILE A 263 18.37 5.48 -3.30
CA ILE A 263 18.99 6.77 -3.00
C ILE A 263 18.40 7.34 -1.70
N SER A 264 17.08 7.33 -1.57
CA SER A 264 16.39 7.86 -0.40
C SER A 264 16.76 7.09 0.87
N ASP A 265 16.77 5.76 0.82
CA ASP A 265 17.15 4.92 1.96
C ASP A 265 18.62 5.12 2.35
N TYR A 266 19.51 5.29 1.36
CA TYR A 266 20.89 5.65 1.61
C TYR A 266 21.03 7.01 2.31
N VAL A 267 20.32 8.03 1.83
CA VAL A 267 20.31 9.39 2.39
C VAL A 267 19.77 9.40 3.83
N LEU A 268 18.75 8.57 4.12
CA LEU A 268 18.19 8.44 5.47
C LEU A 268 19.09 7.61 6.41
N SER A 269 20.06 6.87 5.89
CA SER A 269 20.93 6.04 6.72
C SER A 269 21.88 6.90 7.57
N LYS A 270 22.10 6.48 8.82
CA LYS A 270 23.03 7.16 9.75
C LYS A 270 24.51 7.04 9.33
N LYS A 271 24.83 6.31 8.26
CA LYS A 271 26.22 6.05 7.84
C LYS A 271 26.86 7.23 7.11
N ILE A 272 26.05 8.20 6.64
CA ILE A 272 26.58 9.35 5.90
C ILE A 272 27.14 10.39 6.84
N LYS A 273 28.41 10.74 6.64
CA LYS A 273 29.15 11.73 7.45
C LYS A 273 28.93 13.19 6.99
N SER A 274 28.29 13.42 5.84
CA SER A 274 28.05 14.77 5.32
C SER A 274 27.10 15.56 6.24
N LYS A 275 27.55 16.71 6.75
CA LYS A 275 26.74 17.61 7.58
C LYS A 275 25.46 18.07 6.89
N LEU A 276 25.51 18.29 5.57
CA LEU A 276 24.36 18.69 4.75
C LEU A 276 23.29 17.61 4.77
N ILE A 277 23.67 16.35 4.52
CA ILE A 277 22.74 15.22 4.50
C ILE A 277 22.22 14.92 5.89
N GLN A 278 23.03 15.03 6.93
CA GLN A 278 22.53 14.87 8.31
C GLN A 278 21.49 15.91 8.66
N LYS A 279 21.62 17.15 8.18
CA LYS A 279 20.67 18.25 8.45
C LYS A 279 19.43 18.20 7.57
N HIS A 280 19.56 17.82 6.31
CA HIS A 280 18.50 17.92 5.30
C HIS A 280 18.09 16.58 4.67
N GLY A 281 18.64 15.46 5.12
CA GLY A 281 18.44 14.14 4.50
C GLY A 281 16.97 13.72 4.39
N GLU A 282 16.16 14.02 5.42
CA GLU A 282 14.72 13.73 5.36
C GLU A 282 14.02 14.53 4.27
N LYS A 283 14.35 15.82 4.12
CA LYS A 283 13.79 16.67 3.06
C LYS A 283 14.23 16.20 1.68
N ILE A 284 15.53 15.88 1.52
CA ILE A 284 16.09 15.39 0.27
C ILE A 284 15.44 14.04 -0.11
N SER A 285 15.33 13.11 0.83
CA SER A 285 14.70 11.82 0.61
C SER A 285 13.24 11.99 0.20
N GLY A 286 12.48 12.83 0.89
CA GLY A 286 11.09 13.11 0.55
C GLY A 286 10.94 13.75 -0.83
N ALA A 287 11.82 14.70 -1.19
CA ALA A 287 11.82 15.33 -2.50
C ALA A 287 12.13 14.32 -3.62
N VAL A 288 13.16 13.49 -3.45
CA VAL A 288 13.55 12.46 -4.41
C VAL A 288 12.44 11.43 -4.60
N LEU A 289 11.87 10.91 -3.50
CA LEU A 289 10.80 9.93 -3.57
C LEU A 289 9.53 10.54 -4.18
N GLY A 290 9.18 11.76 -3.75
CA GLY A 290 8.00 12.46 -4.25
C GLY A 290 8.11 12.81 -5.73
N SER A 291 9.29 13.13 -6.26
CA SER A 291 9.49 13.36 -7.69
C SER A 291 9.20 12.14 -8.56
N MET A 292 9.18 10.95 -7.96
CA MET A 292 8.93 9.68 -8.66
C MET A 292 7.55 9.10 -8.35
N PHE A 293 6.67 9.81 -7.62
CA PHE A 293 5.38 9.25 -7.25
C PHE A 293 4.54 8.82 -8.45
N PHE A 294 4.61 9.57 -9.54
CA PHE A 294 3.91 9.26 -10.78
C PHE A 294 4.32 7.89 -11.34
N MET A 295 5.62 7.60 -11.34
CA MET A 295 6.13 6.30 -11.80
C MET A 295 5.79 5.15 -10.86
N PHE A 296 5.68 5.38 -9.56
CA PHE A 296 5.12 4.38 -8.63
C PHE A 296 3.65 4.06 -8.93
N CYS A 297 2.90 5.02 -9.44
CA CYS A 297 1.49 4.89 -9.79
C CYS A 297 1.25 4.49 -11.26
N PHE A 298 2.30 4.25 -12.03
CA PHE A 298 2.20 3.81 -13.41
C PHE A 298 1.59 2.38 -13.48
N PRO A 299 0.70 2.04 -14.45
CA PRO A 299 0.21 2.91 -15.53
C PRO A 299 -1.05 3.71 -15.16
N MET A 300 -1.73 3.41 -14.03
CA MET A 300 -3.06 3.92 -13.71
C MET A 300 -3.13 5.45 -13.79
N LEU A 301 -2.24 6.11 -13.07
CA LEU A 301 -2.26 7.56 -13.02
C LEU A 301 -1.89 8.20 -14.37
N SER A 302 -1.02 7.55 -15.15
CA SER A 302 -0.67 8.05 -16.49
C SER A 302 -1.86 8.00 -17.45
N MET A 303 -2.70 6.96 -17.35
CA MET A 303 -3.93 6.87 -18.15
C MET A 303 -4.86 8.04 -17.83
N THR A 304 -5.10 8.33 -16.56
CA THR A 304 -5.94 9.47 -16.15
C THR A 304 -5.44 10.80 -16.71
N PHE A 305 -4.13 11.04 -16.64
CA PHE A 305 -3.57 12.30 -17.16
C PHE A 305 -3.61 12.39 -18.68
N LEU A 306 -3.30 11.29 -19.37
CA LEU A 306 -3.35 11.25 -20.82
C LEU A 306 -4.76 11.52 -21.32
N ASP A 307 -5.73 10.87 -20.72
CA ASP A 307 -7.12 11.00 -21.09
C ASP A 307 -7.61 12.43 -20.94
N LEU A 308 -7.35 13.04 -19.79
CA LEU A 308 -7.77 14.40 -19.54
C LEU A 308 -7.06 15.43 -20.44
N TYR A 309 -5.75 15.28 -20.68
CA TYR A 309 -4.97 16.30 -21.38
C TYR A 309 -4.98 16.18 -22.90
N LEU A 310 -5.07 14.96 -23.42
CA LEU A 310 -4.97 14.75 -24.87
C LEU A 310 -6.32 14.58 -25.56
N PHE A 311 -7.28 13.97 -24.91
CA PHE A 311 -8.54 13.55 -25.54
C PHE A 311 -9.77 14.22 -24.95
N ASN A 312 -9.65 14.84 -23.80
CA ASN A 312 -10.76 15.43 -23.04
C ASN A 312 -11.90 14.42 -22.77
N ASP A 313 -11.56 13.15 -22.76
CA ASP A 313 -12.44 12.02 -22.50
C ASP A 313 -11.76 11.06 -21.52
N VAL A 314 -12.44 10.67 -20.48
CA VAL A 314 -11.86 9.85 -19.41
C VAL A 314 -11.68 8.38 -19.84
N PHE A 315 -12.27 7.97 -20.95
CA PHE A 315 -12.27 6.58 -21.42
C PHE A 315 -11.94 6.40 -22.91
N SER A 316 -10.86 6.98 -23.37
CA SER A 316 -10.36 6.63 -24.70
C SER A 316 -9.60 5.30 -24.70
N TYR A 317 -10.02 4.35 -25.53
CA TYR A 317 -9.42 3.00 -25.65
C TYR A 317 -8.01 2.98 -26.22
N ASP A 318 -7.61 4.04 -26.88
CA ASP A 318 -6.34 4.13 -27.59
C ASP A 318 -5.18 4.61 -26.72
N ILE A 319 -5.39 4.72 -25.40
CA ILE A 319 -4.40 5.27 -24.45
C ILE A 319 -3.18 4.35 -24.27
N LEU A 320 -3.36 3.04 -24.31
CA LEU A 320 -2.27 2.10 -24.11
C LEU A 320 -1.15 2.15 -25.17
N PRO A 321 -1.42 2.51 -26.43
CA PRO A 321 -0.35 2.67 -27.41
C PRO A 321 0.32 4.05 -27.37
N THR A 322 -0.02 4.94 -26.43
CA THR A 322 0.64 6.24 -26.37
C THR A 322 2.14 6.08 -26.28
N ALA A 323 2.85 6.83 -27.13
CA ALA A 323 4.30 6.74 -27.18
C ALA A 323 4.93 6.93 -25.80
N PRO A 324 5.93 6.13 -25.43
CA PRO A 324 6.65 6.28 -24.16
C PRO A 324 7.12 7.71 -23.88
N SER A 325 7.37 8.52 -24.92
CA SER A 325 7.70 9.95 -24.81
C SER A 325 6.63 10.76 -24.07
N THR A 326 5.35 10.52 -24.34
CA THR A 326 4.25 11.26 -23.71
C THR A 326 4.15 10.97 -22.22
N VAL A 327 4.41 9.72 -21.79
CA VAL A 327 4.50 9.37 -20.38
C VAL A 327 5.63 10.13 -19.68
N VAL A 328 6.76 10.31 -20.37
CA VAL A 328 7.90 11.11 -19.83
C VAL A 328 7.51 12.58 -19.69
N GLU A 329 6.85 13.15 -20.68
CA GLU A 329 6.42 14.55 -20.64
C GLU A 329 5.50 14.81 -19.45
N ILE A 330 4.51 13.94 -19.22
CA ILE A 330 3.62 14.04 -18.07
C ILE A 330 4.39 13.88 -16.77
N TRP A 331 5.29 12.89 -16.68
CA TRP A 331 6.14 12.72 -15.50
C TRP A 331 6.96 13.98 -15.19
N ILE A 332 7.58 14.60 -16.19
CA ILE A 332 8.34 15.84 -16.01
C ILE A 332 7.49 16.93 -15.34
N MET A 333 6.23 17.08 -15.75
CA MET A 333 5.30 18.03 -15.13
C MET A 333 5.00 17.71 -13.67
N THR A 334 5.08 16.44 -13.28
CA THR A 334 4.78 15.98 -11.90
C THR A 334 5.96 16.09 -10.94
N ILE A 335 7.19 16.27 -11.44
CA ILE A 335 8.42 16.24 -10.63
C ILE A 335 8.39 17.29 -9.51
N ILE A 336 8.11 18.54 -9.85
CA ILE A 336 8.18 19.66 -8.87
C ILE A 336 7.08 19.53 -7.82
N PRO A 337 5.79 19.45 -8.16
CA PRO A 337 4.74 19.32 -7.16
C PRO A 337 4.90 18.05 -6.32
N GLY A 338 5.28 16.94 -6.94
CA GLY A 338 5.57 15.69 -6.23
C GLY A 338 6.73 15.81 -5.25
N ALA A 339 7.83 16.44 -5.65
CA ALA A 339 8.97 16.68 -4.78
C ALA A 339 8.60 17.53 -3.55
N ILE A 340 7.81 18.59 -3.74
CA ILE A 340 7.34 19.45 -2.64
C ILE A 340 6.48 18.64 -1.66
N MET A 341 5.47 17.93 -2.15
CA MET A 341 4.56 17.16 -1.31
C MET A 341 5.24 15.96 -0.65
N GLY A 342 6.17 15.30 -1.34
CA GLY A 342 6.99 14.25 -0.75
C GLY A 342 7.87 14.77 0.39
N MET A 343 8.48 15.94 0.22
CA MET A 343 9.24 16.61 1.28
C MET A 343 8.36 16.95 2.48
N LEU A 344 7.17 17.47 2.25
CA LEU A 344 6.20 17.79 3.33
C LEU A 344 5.75 16.52 4.07
N GLY A 345 5.47 15.44 3.36
CA GLY A 345 5.12 14.13 3.95
C GLY A 345 6.24 13.58 4.83
N MET A 346 7.49 13.65 4.37
CA MET A 346 8.65 13.22 5.13
C MET A 346 8.85 14.05 6.40
N MET A 347 8.69 15.39 6.29
CA MET A 347 8.79 16.31 7.44
C MET A 347 7.65 16.08 8.44
N PHE A 348 6.44 15.82 7.97
CA PHE A 348 5.30 15.51 8.83
C PHE A 348 5.57 14.21 9.61
N ALA A 349 5.98 13.15 8.92
CA ALA A 349 6.30 11.87 9.54
C ALA A 349 7.39 12.03 10.61
N SER A 350 8.49 12.71 10.28
CA SER A 350 9.61 12.87 11.20
C SER A 350 9.26 13.67 12.45
N ARG A 351 8.38 14.67 12.34
CA ARG A 351 7.96 15.50 13.49
C ARG A 351 6.92 14.78 14.36
N LYS A 352 5.86 14.26 13.74
CA LYS A 352 4.71 13.73 14.47
C LYS A 352 4.95 12.32 15.02
N LEU A 353 5.53 11.43 14.22
CA LEU A 353 5.78 10.05 14.66
C LEU A 353 6.90 9.96 15.69
N ASN A 354 7.94 10.80 15.59
CA ASN A 354 8.96 10.90 16.65
C ASN A 354 8.37 11.42 17.97
N GLN A 355 7.44 12.39 17.94
CA GLN A 355 6.77 12.87 19.14
C GLN A 355 5.95 11.78 19.83
N ILE A 356 5.22 10.98 19.05
CA ILE A 356 4.42 9.86 19.57
C ILE A 356 5.34 8.81 20.22
N SER A 357 6.47 8.49 19.58
CA SER A 357 7.45 7.56 20.13
C SER A 357 8.05 8.06 21.47
N ASN A 358 8.43 9.32 21.55
CA ASN A 358 9.01 9.91 22.73
C ASN A 358 7.99 10.02 23.88
N ASN A 359 6.75 10.40 23.60
CA ASN A 359 5.68 10.47 24.60
C ASN A 359 5.27 9.10 25.15
N GLN A 360 5.43 8.03 24.38
CA GLN A 360 5.21 6.68 24.90
C GLN A 360 6.34 6.23 25.85
N ILE A 361 7.57 6.59 25.57
CA ILE A 361 8.72 6.26 26.43
C ILE A 361 8.57 6.95 27.80
N THR A 362 8.24 8.24 27.82
CA THR A 362 8.02 8.99 29.07
C THR A 362 6.81 8.52 29.89
N LYS A 363 5.79 7.92 29.26
CA LYS A 363 4.61 7.40 29.95
C LYS A 363 4.84 6.03 30.62
N TYR A 364 5.92 5.36 30.29
CA TYR A 364 6.32 4.08 30.93
C TYR A 364 7.48 4.26 31.93
N GLU A 365 8.01 5.47 32.06
CA GLU A 365 9.07 5.79 33.05
C GLU A 365 8.52 6.45 34.34
N ILE A 366 7.20 6.67 34.41
CA ILE A 366 6.46 7.11 35.61
C ILE A 366 5.60 5.95 36.12
#